data_ec169e890d8bbcda2dd2be034e2dee82
#
_entry.id   ec169e890d8bbcda2dd2be034e2dee82
#
_cell.length_a   1.000
_cell.length_b   1.000
_cell.length_c   1.000
_cell.angle_alpha   90.00
_cell.angle_beta   90.00
_cell.angle_gamma   90.00
#
_symmetry.space_group_name_H-M   'P 1'
#
loop_
_entity.id
_entity.type
_entity.pdbx_description
1 polymer ?
#
loop_
_entity_poly.entity_id
_entity_poly.type
_entity_poly.pdbx_seq_one_letter_code
_entity_poly.pdbx_strand_id
1 'polypeptide(L)'
;MRSTYLCFFALCLFAFTNNGFAHQLSTSYIVLNNNIDKTQYIGHSQISIADLEHAVALDVNNDGQITWAEIKAKRSSLTQFVEQNISFTQDLKACLLNNEGPFKLDTHFNQPYLQIPIRFYCDNNTTTLLTYSTFFNRDASHKSIVNINGVSRVFDYHNQKQAFNFEQTSYLETFNQYVYQGVLHIWIGIDHILFLIVLLLTCVLVR
;
A
#
# COMPACT_ATOMS: atom_id res chain seq x y z
N MET A 1 51.97 -6.45 -10.87
CA MET A 1 50.98 -6.09 -11.92
C MET A 1 49.57 -6.59 -11.64
N ARG A 2 49.34 -7.84 -11.22
CA ARG A 2 47.96 -8.33 -10.88
C ARG A 2 47.29 -7.55 -9.74
N SER A 3 48.04 -7.16 -8.71
CA SER A 3 47.49 -6.43 -7.54
C SER A 3 47.05 -5.00 -7.89
N THR A 4 47.74 -4.33 -8.82
CA THR A 4 47.40 -2.96 -9.25
C THR A 4 46.10 -2.91 -10.06
N TYR A 5 45.81 -3.92 -10.87
CA TYR A 5 44.53 -4.01 -11.61
C TYR A 5 43.34 -4.29 -10.67
N LEU A 6 43.54 -5.08 -9.60
CA LEU A 6 42.49 -5.34 -8.60
C LEU A 6 42.13 -4.07 -7.82
N CYS A 7 43.15 -3.28 -7.41
CA CYS A 7 42.90 -2.00 -6.74
C CYS A 7 42.21 -0.97 -7.64
N PHE A 8 42.59 -0.92 -8.92
CA PHE A 8 41.97 -0.01 -9.88
C PHE A 8 40.50 -0.40 -10.16
N PHE A 9 40.23 -1.70 -10.29
CA PHE A 9 38.87 -2.21 -10.48
C PHE A 9 37.97 -1.97 -9.25
N ALA A 10 38.51 -2.17 -8.03
CA ALA A 10 37.83 -1.85 -6.80
C ALA A 10 37.54 -0.35 -6.66
N LEU A 11 38.48 0.52 -7.07
CA LEU A 11 38.30 1.97 -7.03
C LEU A 11 37.25 2.44 -8.05
N CYS A 12 37.18 1.83 -9.23
CA CYS A 12 36.13 2.10 -10.21
C CYS A 12 34.74 1.67 -9.72
N LEU A 13 34.60 0.55 -9.02
CA LEU A 13 33.36 0.12 -8.41
C LEU A 13 32.84 1.10 -7.34
N PHE A 14 33.73 1.69 -6.56
CA PHE A 14 33.36 2.71 -5.55
C PHE A 14 32.99 4.07 -6.17
N ALA A 15 33.48 4.40 -7.37
CA ALA A 15 33.18 5.66 -8.03
C ALA A 15 31.74 5.72 -8.62
N PHE A 16 31.06 4.59 -8.78
CA PHE A 16 29.70 4.50 -9.32
C PHE A 16 28.61 4.30 -8.27
N THR A 17 28.90 4.58 -7.00
CA THR A 17 27.82 4.66 -5.99
C THR A 17 27.01 5.95 -6.21
N ASN A 18 26.17 5.95 -7.25
CA ASN A 18 25.08 6.91 -7.30
C ASN A 18 24.16 6.64 -6.11
N ASN A 19 23.80 7.68 -5.37
CA ASN A 19 22.69 7.60 -4.42
C ASN A 19 21.44 7.22 -5.22
N GLY A 20 21.17 5.92 -5.30
CA GLY A 20 19.92 5.43 -5.85
C GLY A 20 18.81 5.93 -4.94
N PHE A 21 18.10 6.95 -5.37
CA PHE A 21 16.80 7.25 -4.78
C PHE A 21 15.89 6.06 -5.13
N ALA A 22 15.84 5.08 -4.24
CA ALA A 22 14.84 4.05 -4.31
C ALA A 22 13.51 4.78 -4.15
N HIS A 23 12.75 4.90 -5.24
CA HIS A 23 11.40 5.42 -5.18
C HIS A 23 10.64 4.53 -4.22
N GLN A 24 10.25 5.10 -3.08
CA GLN A 24 9.44 4.39 -2.13
C GLN A 24 8.09 4.14 -2.80
N LEU A 25 7.72 2.87 -2.93
CA LEU A 25 6.45 2.50 -3.55
C LEU A 25 5.31 3.15 -2.76
N SER A 26 4.45 3.89 -3.46
CA SER A 26 3.23 4.43 -2.90
C SER A 26 2.36 3.28 -2.37
N THR A 27 2.06 3.31 -1.09
CA THR A 27 1.25 2.28 -0.43
C THR A 27 0.24 2.94 0.49
N SER A 28 -1.00 2.48 0.45
CA SER A 28 -2.03 2.87 1.40
C SER A 28 -2.51 1.66 2.20
N TYR A 29 -3.17 1.92 3.31
CA TYR A 29 -3.71 0.87 4.17
C TYR A 29 -5.18 1.16 4.47
N ILE A 30 -6.00 0.13 4.49
CA ILE A 30 -7.37 0.19 4.96
C ILE A 30 -7.53 -0.87 6.04
N VAL A 31 -7.96 -0.46 7.22
CA VAL A 31 -8.25 -1.36 8.32
C VAL A 31 -9.69 -1.19 8.71
N LEU A 32 -10.47 -2.27 8.62
CA LEU A 32 -11.88 -2.33 8.95
C LEU A 32 -12.17 -3.48 9.91
N ASN A 33 -13.06 -3.23 10.84
CA ASN A 33 -13.64 -4.25 11.69
C ASN A 33 -15.16 -4.21 11.55
N ASN A 34 -15.80 -5.34 11.44
CA ASN A 34 -17.27 -5.40 11.41
C ASN A 34 -17.85 -5.51 12.82
N ASN A 35 -19.12 -5.14 12.95
CA ASN A 35 -19.93 -5.49 14.10
C ASN A 35 -20.38 -6.97 14.04
N ILE A 36 -21.04 -7.45 15.12
CA ILE A 36 -21.50 -8.84 15.24
C ILE A 36 -22.44 -9.23 14.08
N ASP A 37 -23.31 -8.31 13.68
CA ASP A 37 -24.32 -8.54 12.62
C ASP A 37 -23.75 -8.36 11.21
N LYS A 38 -22.47 -8.00 11.07
CA LYS A 38 -21.74 -7.72 9.80
C LYS A 38 -22.46 -6.69 8.90
N THR A 39 -23.24 -5.80 9.50
CA THR A 39 -23.94 -4.70 8.82
C THR A 39 -23.18 -3.39 8.89
N GLN A 40 -22.18 -3.30 9.75
CA GLN A 40 -21.31 -2.13 9.88
C GLN A 40 -19.85 -2.55 9.83
N TYR A 41 -19.08 -1.83 9.05
CA TYR A 41 -17.62 -1.96 8.97
C TYR A 41 -16.99 -0.62 9.35
N ILE A 42 -16.24 -0.61 10.45
CA ILE A 42 -15.72 0.61 11.07
C ILE A 42 -14.20 0.54 11.08
N GLY A 43 -13.56 1.63 10.68
CA GLY A 43 -12.11 1.72 10.71
C GLY A 43 -11.60 2.99 10.08
N HIS A 44 -10.51 2.89 9.35
CA HIS A 44 -9.86 4.04 8.72
C HIS A 44 -9.09 3.62 7.46
N SER A 45 -8.93 4.59 6.57
CA SER A 45 -7.96 4.55 5.49
C SER A 45 -6.72 5.35 5.90
N GLN A 46 -5.54 4.82 5.66
CA GLN A 46 -4.25 5.47 5.89
C GLN A 46 -3.60 5.71 4.54
N ILE A 47 -3.38 6.98 4.22
CA ILE A 47 -2.81 7.39 2.94
C ILE A 47 -1.65 8.33 3.24
N SER A 48 -0.55 8.19 2.50
CA SER A 48 0.60 9.05 2.68
C SER A 48 0.23 10.50 2.38
N ILE A 49 0.78 11.44 3.16
CA ILE A 49 0.50 12.86 2.95
C ILE A 49 1.04 13.32 1.59
N ALA A 50 2.13 12.75 1.11
CA ALA A 50 2.69 13.05 -0.20
C ALA A 50 1.72 12.63 -1.34
N ASP A 51 1.11 11.45 -1.25
CA ASP A 51 0.12 11.01 -2.25
C ASP A 51 -1.15 11.88 -2.21
N LEU A 52 -1.59 12.26 -1.00
CA LEU A 52 -2.74 13.15 -0.83
C LEU A 52 -2.46 14.55 -1.36
N GLU A 53 -1.24 15.08 -1.20
CA GLU A 53 -0.84 16.35 -1.81
C GLU A 53 -1.02 16.30 -3.33
N HIS A 54 -0.52 15.26 -3.96
CA HIS A 54 -0.68 15.09 -5.42
C HIS A 54 -2.14 14.91 -5.87
N ALA A 55 -3.02 14.40 -5.00
CA ALA A 55 -4.41 14.14 -5.34
C ALA A 55 -5.35 15.31 -5.07
N VAL A 56 -5.13 16.02 -3.96
CA VAL A 56 -6.09 16.99 -3.39
C VAL A 56 -5.50 18.41 -3.28
N ALA A 57 -4.19 18.57 -3.48
CA ALA A 57 -3.44 19.82 -3.28
C ALA A 57 -3.66 20.38 -1.87
N LEU A 58 -2.96 19.79 -0.90
CA LEU A 58 -3.07 20.12 0.53
C LEU A 58 -2.35 21.41 0.87
N ASP A 59 -1.19 21.67 0.22
CA ASP A 59 -0.39 22.89 0.39
C ASP A 59 -1.13 24.08 -0.24
N VAL A 60 -1.89 24.78 0.60
CA VAL A 60 -2.76 25.88 0.16
C VAL A 60 -1.97 27.16 -0.13
N ASN A 61 -0.89 27.38 0.63
CA ASN A 61 -0.08 28.58 0.54
C ASN A 61 1.14 28.43 -0.39
N ASN A 62 1.40 27.22 -0.90
CA ASN A 62 2.52 26.83 -1.77
C ASN A 62 3.90 27.12 -1.15
N ASP A 63 4.04 26.89 0.16
CA ASP A 63 5.32 27.04 0.85
C ASP A 63 6.15 25.76 0.89
N GLY A 64 5.61 24.65 0.35
CA GLY A 64 6.24 23.34 0.32
C GLY A 64 6.14 22.56 1.63
N GLN A 65 5.36 23.06 2.60
CA GLN A 65 5.14 22.40 3.89
C GLN A 65 3.66 22.17 4.13
N ILE A 66 3.28 20.95 4.38
CA ILE A 66 1.88 20.62 4.68
C ILE A 66 1.66 20.69 6.18
N THR A 67 0.86 21.62 6.61
CA THR A 67 0.49 21.85 8.00
C THR A 67 -0.80 21.15 8.38
N TRP A 68 -0.97 20.91 9.69
CA TRP A 68 -2.25 20.37 10.21
C TRP A 68 -3.45 21.31 9.97
N ALA A 69 -3.22 22.63 9.87
CA ALA A 69 -4.25 23.60 9.55
C ALA A 69 -4.78 23.41 8.11
N GLU A 70 -3.90 23.19 7.15
CA GLU A 70 -4.23 22.93 5.75
C GLU A 70 -4.95 21.60 5.58
N ILE A 71 -4.49 20.54 6.24
CA ILE A 71 -5.21 19.27 6.26
C ILE A 71 -6.64 19.44 6.76
N LYS A 72 -6.84 20.21 7.83
CA LYS A 72 -8.18 20.52 8.35
C LYS A 72 -9.01 21.37 7.37
N ALA A 73 -8.40 22.34 6.72
CA ALA A 73 -9.08 23.17 5.72
C ALA A 73 -9.54 22.35 4.50
N LYS A 74 -8.77 21.33 4.11
CA LYS A 74 -9.08 20.42 3.00
C LYS A 74 -9.94 19.20 3.39
N ARG A 75 -10.49 19.19 4.60
CA ARG A 75 -11.25 18.04 5.12
C ARG A 75 -12.32 17.55 4.16
N SER A 76 -13.16 18.44 3.63
CA SER A 76 -14.24 18.09 2.71
C SER A 76 -13.71 17.43 1.42
N SER A 77 -12.65 17.98 0.86
CA SER A 77 -12.00 17.41 -0.34
C SER A 77 -11.39 16.04 -0.08
N LEU A 78 -10.81 15.83 1.10
CA LEU A 78 -10.22 14.55 1.51
C LEU A 78 -11.29 13.48 1.73
N THR A 79 -12.41 13.82 2.38
CA THR A 79 -13.53 12.87 2.56
C THR A 79 -14.17 12.53 1.23
N GLN A 80 -14.41 13.51 0.37
CA GLN A 80 -14.93 13.29 -0.98
C GLN A 80 -13.98 12.41 -1.83
N PHE A 81 -12.68 12.63 -1.73
CA PHE A 81 -11.68 11.81 -2.40
C PHE A 81 -11.78 10.33 -1.99
N VAL A 82 -11.92 10.05 -0.70
CA VAL A 82 -12.12 8.68 -0.18
C VAL A 82 -13.43 8.10 -0.69
N GLU A 83 -14.52 8.84 -0.65
CA GLU A 83 -15.86 8.41 -1.11
C GLU A 83 -15.89 8.04 -2.60
N GLN A 84 -15.17 8.77 -3.42
CA GLN A 84 -15.10 8.52 -4.86
C GLN A 84 -14.25 7.30 -5.24
N ASN A 85 -13.31 6.92 -4.40
CA ASN A 85 -12.29 5.94 -4.73
C ASN A 85 -12.36 4.64 -3.94
N ILE A 86 -13.15 4.60 -2.86
CA ILE A 86 -13.34 3.41 -2.04
C ILE A 86 -14.82 3.12 -1.94
N SER A 87 -15.24 1.97 -2.39
CA SER A 87 -16.64 1.54 -2.28
C SER A 87 -16.74 0.11 -1.78
N PHE A 88 -17.83 -0.16 -1.09
CA PHE A 88 -18.15 -1.43 -0.47
C PHE A 88 -19.53 -1.85 -0.96
N THR A 89 -19.66 -3.06 -1.48
CA THR A 89 -20.93 -3.56 -2.01
C THR A 89 -21.26 -4.94 -1.46
N GLN A 90 -22.51 -5.18 -1.19
CA GLN A 90 -23.06 -6.48 -0.85
C GLN A 90 -24.25 -6.78 -1.78
N ASP A 91 -24.29 -7.96 -2.38
CA ASP A 91 -25.34 -8.35 -3.34
C ASP A 91 -25.61 -7.27 -4.42
N LEU A 92 -24.55 -6.69 -4.96
CA LEU A 92 -24.59 -5.60 -5.95
C LEU A 92 -25.16 -4.27 -5.45
N LYS A 93 -25.53 -4.16 -4.17
CA LYS A 93 -25.94 -2.91 -3.54
C LYS A 93 -24.74 -2.21 -2.88
N ALA A 94 -24.61 -0.92 -3.14
CA ALA A 94 -23.59 -0.12 -2.46
C ALA A 94 -23.96 0.08 -0.99
N CYS A 95 -22.99 -0.15 -0.10
CA CYS A 95 -23.09 0.24 1.29
C CYS A 95 -22.91 1.74 1.43
N LEU A 96 -23.63 2.36 2.36
CA LEU A 96 -23.49 3.78 2.64
C LEU A 96 -22.16 4.03 3.34
N LEU A 97 -21.32 4.89 2.77
CA LEU A 97 -20.07 5.34 3.38
C LEU A 97 -20.30 6.59 4.22
N ASN A 98 -19.75 6.60 5.44
CA ASN A 98 -19.69 7.76 6.32
C ASN A 98 -18.24 7.94 6.78
N ASN A 99 -17.71 9.16 6.61
CA ASN A 99 -16.34 9.53 6.97
C ASN A 99 -16.30 10.49 8.18
N GLU A 100 -17.33 10.48 9.00
CA GLU A 100 -17.35 11.30 10.21
C GLU A 100 -16.39 10.77 11.27
N GLY A 101 -15.70 11.70 11.92
CA GLY A 101 -14.73 11.39 12.96
C GLY A 101 -13.44 12.20 12.82
N PRO A 102 -12.59 12.21 13.82
CA PRO A 102 -11.33 12.95 13.78
C PRO A 102 -10.32 12.31 12.82
N PHE A 103 -9.65 13.14 12.03
CA PHE A 103 -8.43 12.72 11.36
C PHE A 103 -7.32 12.52 12.38
N LYS A 104 -6.41 11.57 12.10
CA LYS A 104 -5.22 11.30 12.91
C LYS A 104 -4.00 11.23 12.00
N LEU A 105 -2.84 11.48 12.57
CA LEU A 105 -1.55 11.24 11.91
C LEU A 105 -0.98 9.92 12.39
N ASP A 106 -0.35 9.22 11.47
CA ASP A 106 0.42 8.01 11.72
C ASP A 106 1.73 8.06 10.94
N THR A 107 2.61 7.12 11.16
CA THR A 107 3.91 7.06 10.49
C THR A 107 4.21 5.64 10.06
N HIS A 108 4.47 5.44 8.77
CA HIS A 108 4.96 4.18 8.22
C HIS A 108 6.27 4.41 7.50
N PHE A 109 7.32 3.65 7.83
CA PHE A 109 8.66 3.76 7.22
C PHE A 109 9.20 5.20 7.19
N ASN A 110 9.04 5.95 8.29
CA ASN A 110 9.42 7.36 8.44
C ASN A 110 8.65 8.34 7.53
N GLN A 111 7.54 7.92 6.93
CA GLN A 111 6.65 8.81 6.17
C GLN A 111 5.37 9.09 6.95
N PRO A 112 4.89 10.34 6.92
CA PRO A 112 3.63 10.72 7.55
C PRO A 112 2.44 10.22 6.73
N TYR A 113 1.49 9.62 7.41
CA TYR A 113 0.23 9.13 6.88
C TYR A 113 -0.95 9.84 7.56
N LEU A 114 -1.97 10.14 6.78
CA LEU A 114 -3.23 10.63 7.30
C LEU A 114 -4.21 9.46 7.46
N GLN A 115 -4.70 9.27 8.68
CA GLN A 115 -5.79 8.36 8.96
C GLN A 115 -7.13 9.11 8.77
N ILE A 116 -7.89 8.67 7.78
CA ILE A 116 -9.23 9.18 7.48
C ILE A 116 -10.23 8.13 7.97
N PRO A 117 -11.12 8.47 8.91
CA PRO A 117 -12.12 7.53 9.39
C PRO A 117 -13.06 7.12 8.27
N ILE A 118 -13.40 5.84 8.21
CA ILE A 118 -14.39 5.30 7.28
C ILE A 118 -15.32 4.34 8.02
N ARG A 119 -16.60 4.43 7.68
CA ARG A 119 -17.63 3.54 8.21
C ARG A 119 -18.59 3.20 7.08
N PHE A 120 -18.72 1.91 6.80
CA PHE A 120 -19.71 1.42 5.85
C PHE A 120 -20.92 0.86 6.60
N TYR A 121 -22.12 1.22 6.12
CA TYR A 121 -23.38 0.65 6.54
C TYR A 121 -23.94 -0.17 5.40
N CYS A 122 -24.19 -1.45 5.64
CA CYS A 122 -24.66 -2.41 4.66
C CYS A 122 -25.99 -3.03 5.15
N ASP A 123 -26.86 -3.39 4.21
CA ASP A 123 -28.21 -3.91 4.53
C ASP A 123 -28.19 -5.42 4.86
N ASN A 124 -27.21 -6.16 4.36
CA ASN A 124 -27.18 -7.61 4.41
C ASN A 124 -25.88 -8.16 5.01
N ASN A 125 -25.92 -9.45 5.37
CA ASN A 125 -24.76 -10.19 5.89
C ASN A 125 -24.24 -11.20 4.85
N THR A 126 -23.93 -10.74 3.64
CA THR A 126 -23.48 -11.57 2.53
C THR A 126 -22.00 -11.31 2.18
N THR A 127 -21.50 -12.00 1.17
CA THR A 127 -20.17 -11.76 0.64
C THR A 127 -20.00 -10.29 0.28
N THR A 128 -18.95 -9.69 0.81
CA THR A 128 -18.66 -8.27 0.63
C THR A 128 -17.62 -8.09 -0.46
N LEU A 129 -17.91 -7.19 -1.39
CA LEU A 129 -16.98 -6.78 -2.44
C LEU A 129 -16.47 -5.38 -2.14
N LEU A 130 -15.16 -5.24 -1.91
CA LEU A 130 -14.51 -3.94 -1.80
C LEU A 130 -13.89 -3.56 -3.14
N THR A 131 -14.14 -2.33 -3.55
CA THR A 131 -13.49 -1.71 -4.71
C THR A 131 -12.59 -0.59 -4.21
N TYR A 132 -11.34 -0.60 -4.66
CA TYR A 132 -10.35 0.42 -4.41
C TYR A 132 -9.74 0.88 -5.72
N SER A 133 -9.85 2.17 -6.04
CA SER A 133 -9.34 2.74 -7.29
C SER A 133 -8.41 3.93 -7.09
N THR A 134 -8.08 4.23 -5.85
CA THR A 134 -7.25 5.37 -5.47
C THR A 134 -5.87 5.28 -6.12
N PHE A 135 -5.43 6.37 -6.74
CA PHE A 135 -4.11 6.57 -7.35
C PHE A 135 -3.76 5.73 -8.58
N PHE A 136 -4.41 4.63 -8.90
CA PHE A 136 -4.02 3.75 -10.01
C PHE A 136 -3.94 4.46 -11.37
N ASN A 137 -4.73 5.50 -11.60
CA ASN A 137 -4.66 6.30 -12.82
C ASN A 137 -3.42 7.23 -12.87
N ARG A 138 -2.77 7.46 -11.74
CA ARG A 138 -1.59 8.34 -11.61
C ARG A 138 -0.31 7.55 -11.39
N ASP A 139 -0.41 6.48 -10.62
CA ASP A 139 0.68 5.58 -10.27
C ASP A 139 0.22 4.13 -10.36
N ALA A 140 0.57 3.45 -11.46
CA ALA A 140 0.24 2.04 -11.66
C ALA A 140 1.00 1.11 -10.70
N SER A 141 2.04 1.59 -10.03
CA SER A 141 2.80 0.84 -9.03
C SER A 141 2.19 0.92 -7.63
N HIS A 142 1.23 1.85 -7.42
CA HIS A 142 0.53 2.00 -6.14
C HIS A 142 -0.11 0.70 -5.68
N LYS A 143 -0.07 0.45 -4.37
CA LYS A 143 -0.72 -0.69 -3.74
C LYS A 143 -1.54 -0.24 -2.55
N SER A 144 -2.64 -0.94 -2.29
CA SER A 144 -3.38 -0.79 -1.04
C SER A 144 -3.45 -2.13 -0.32
N ILE A 145 -3.08 -2.14 0.95
CA ILE A 145 -3.22 -3.30 1.82
C ILE A 145 -4.49 -3.11 2.63
N VAL A 146 -5.48 -3.93 2.33
CA VAL A 146 -6.78 -3.89 3.00
C VAL A 146 -6.87 -5.05 3.97
N ASN A 147 -7.11 -4.74 5.22
CA ASN A 147 -7.37 -5.71 6.28
C ASN A 147 -8.81 -5.55 6.78
N ILE A 148 -9.60 -6.60 6.70
CA ILE A 148 -10.94 -6.64 7.27
C ILE A 148 -11.03 -7.82 8.23
N ASN A 149 -11.21 -7.58 9.52
CA ASN A 149 -11.27 -8.60 10.58
C ASN A 149 -10.08 -9.57 10.56
N GLY A 150 -8.88 -9.08 10.28
CA GLY A 150 -7.66 -9.91 10.20
C GLY A 150 -7.42 -10.57 8.84
N VAL A 151 -8.38 -10.53 7.92
CA VAL A 151 -8.17 -11.00 6.54
C VAL A 151 -7.56 -9.89 5.71
N SER A 152 -6.33 -10.08 5.25
CA SER A 152 -5.61 -9.10 4.45
C SER A 152 -5.66 -9.45 2.97
N ARG A 153 -5.83 -8.41 2.14
CA ARG A 153 -5.73 -8.50 0.68
C ARG A 153 -4.95 -7.31 0.13
N VAL A 154 -4.22 -7.55 -0.95
CA VAL A 154 -3.47 -6.50 -1.65
C VAL A 154 -4.23 -6.10 -2.91
N PHE A 155 -4.53 -4.83 -3.00
CA PHE A 155 -5.12 -4.20 -4.19
C PHE A 155 -4.02 -3.55 -5.01
N ASP A 156 -4.07 -3.74 -6.30
CA ASP A 156 -3.17 -3.15 -7.28
C ASP A 156 -3.95 -2.72 -8.54
N TYR A 157 -3.25 -2.18 -9.52
CA TYR A 157 -3.84 -1.72 -10.77
C TYR A 157 -4.70 -2.81 -11.47
N HIS A 158 -4.30 -4.08 -11.39
CA HIS A 158 -5.00 -5.19 -12.03
C HIS A 158 -6.11 -5.79 -11.15
N ASN A 159 -6.00 -5.63 -9.83
CA ASN A 159 -6.90 -6.23 -8.84
C ASN A 159 -7.57 -5.16 -7.98
N GLN A 160 -8.38 -4.30 -8.63
CA GLN A 160 -9.07 -3.18 -7.99
C GLN A 160 -10.34 -3.59 -7.23
N LYS A 161 -10.83 -4.81 -7.46
CA LYS A 161 -12.06 -5.33 -6.82
C LYS A 161 -11.78 -6.69 -6.24
N GLN A 162 -12.03 -6.87 -4.96
CA GLN A 162 -11.82 -8.14 -4.29
C GLN A 162 -12.93 -8.45 -3.30
N ALA A 163 -13.36 -9.72 -3.30
CA ALA A 163 -14.39 -10.20 -2.39
C ALA A 163 -13.75 -10.61 -1.06
N PHE A 164 -14.41 -10.26 0.04
CA PHE A 164 -14.09 -10.71 1.37
C PHE A 164 -15.17 -11.69 1.84
N ASN A 165 -14.78 -12.95 2.00
CA ASN A 165 -15.62 -13.98 2.58
C ASN A 165 -15.10 -14.25 4.00
N PHE A 166 -15.91 -13.95 5.02
CA PHE A 166 -15.52 -14.07 6.42
C PHE A 166 -15.93 -15.41 7.03
N GLU A 167 -16.58 -16.27 6.25
CA GLU A 167 -17.07 -17.57 6.77
C GLU A 167 -15.98 -18.65 6.80
N GLN A 168 -14.91 -18.49 6.01
CA GLN A 168 -13.80 -19.46 5.97
C GLN A 168 -12.46 -18.77 5.72
N THR A 169 -11.81 -18.32 6.75
CA THR A 169 -10.36 -18.05 6.67
C THR A 169 -9.62 -19.37 6.90
N SER A 170 -9.36 -20.11 5.82
CA SER A 170 -8.42 -21.22 5.89
C SER A 170 -7.01 -20.62 6.00
N TYR A 171 -6.36 -20.85 7.14
CA TYR A 171 -4.94 -20.49 7.32
C TYR A 171 -4.05 -21.07 6.22
N LEU A 172 -4.44 -22.24 5.68
CA LEU A 172 -3.76 -22.89 4.56
C LEU A 172 -3.87 -22.11 3.25
N GLU A 173 -5.03 -21.52 2.95
CA GLU A 173 -5.19 -20.69 1.76
C GLU A 173 -4.36 -19.40 1.86
N THR A 174 -4.38 -18.77 3.00
CA THR A 174 -3.55 -17.59 3.28
C THR A 174 -2.06 -17.93 3.15
N PHE A 175 -1.62 -19.03 3.75
CA PHE A 175 -0.24 -19.51 3.64
C PHE A 175 0.15 -19.79 2.19
N ASN A 176 -0.66 -20.54 1.44
CA ASN A 176 -0.40 -20.84 0.04
C ASN A 176 -0.33 -19.57 -0.83
N GLN A 177 -1.18 -18.60 -0.57
CA GLN A 177 -1.17 -17.33 -1.28
C GLN A 177 0.14 -16.56 -1.03
N TYR A 178 0.61 -16.49 0.21
CA TYR A 178 1.88 -15.83 0.53
C TYR A 178 3.09 -16.58 -0.04
N VAL A 179 3.09 -17.91 0.01
CA VAL A 179 4.14 -18.74 -0.61
C VAL A 179 4.17 -18.49 -2.12
N TYR A 180 3.04 -18.53 -2.79
CA TYR A 180 2.95 -18.27 -4.23
C TYR A 180 3.45 -16.87 -4.60
N GLN A 181 3.02 -15.85 -3.87
CA GLN A 181 3.49 -14.47 -4.10
C GLN A 181 4.99 -14.32 -3.83
N GLY A 182 5.50 -14.97 -2.79
CA GLY A 182 6.93 -14.98 -2.48
C GLY A 182 7.77 -15.64 -3.57
N VAL A 183 7.32 -16.78 -4.09
CA VAL A 183 7.98 -17.46 -5.21
C VAL A 183 7.96 -16.60 -6.47
N LEU A 184 6.81 -16.02 -6.81
CA LEU A 184 6.72 -15.10 -7.95
C LEU A 184 7.62 -13.88 -7.79
N HIS A 185 7.69 -13.30 -6.59
CA HIS A 185 8.54 -12.14 -6.31
C HIS A 185 10.02 -12.46 -6.55
N ILE A 186 10.48 -13.62 -6.07
CA ILE A 186 11.86 -14.09 -6.30
C ILE A 186 12.09 -14.37 -7.78
N TRP A 187 11.13 -14.97 -8.48
CA TRP A 187 11.28 -15.34 -9.89
C TRP A 187 11.28 -14.14 -10.83
N ILE A 188 10.44 -13.14 -10.56
CA ILE A 188 10.37 -11.89 -11.34
C ILE A 188 11.51 -10.95 -10.96
N GLY A 189 12.01 -11.01 -9.73
CA GLY A 189 13.14 -10.23 -9.24
C GLY A 189 14.48 -10.75 -9.78
N ILE A 190 14.78 -10.50 -11.05
CA ILE A 190 16.05 -10.89 -11.70
C ILE A 190 17.26 -10.42 -10.88
N ASP A 191 17.17 -9.27 -10.22
CA ASP A 191 18.22 -8.71 -9.36
C ASP A 191 18.58 -9.63 -8.20
N HIS A 192 17.58 -10.30 -7.58
CA HIS A 192 17.81 -11.25 -6.51
C HIS A 192 18.51 -12.51 -7.00
N ILE A 193 18.14 -12.99 -8.19
CA ILE A 193 18.78 -14.16 -8.83
C ILE A 193 20.22 -13.84 -9.19
N LEU A 194 20.48 -12.67 -9.78
CA LEU A 194 21.84 -12.21 -10.11
C LEU A 194 22.68 -12.04 -8.85
N PHE A 195 22.13 -11.49 -7.78
CA PHE A 195 22.82 -11.36 -6.50
C PHE A 195 23.23 -12.73 -5.94
N LEU A 196 22.33 -13.71 -5.95
CA LEU A 196 22.64 -15.08 -5.49
C LEU A 196 23.70 -15.75 -6.35
N ILE A 197 23.67 -15.58 -7.68
CA ILE A 197 24.68 -16.11 -8.59
C ILE A 197 26.06 -15.49 -8.29
N VAL A 198 26.13 -14.18 -8.12
CA VAL A 198 27.39 -13.50 -7.79
C VAL A 198 27.92 -13.97 -6.45
N LEU A 199 27.07 -14.16 -5.45
CA LEU A 199 27.45 -14.64 -4.11
C LEU A 199 27.97 -16.07 -4.17
N LEU A 200 27.33 -16.96 -4.92
CA LEU A 200 27.79 -18.34 -5.13
C LEU A 200 29.11 -18.40 -5.90
N LEU A 201 29.26 -17.59 -6.96
CA LEU A 201 30.50 -17.54 -7.74
C LEU A 201 31.68 -17.05 -6.89
N THR A 202 31.47 -16.05 -6.05
CA THR A 202 32.52 -15.57 -5.13
C THR A 202 32.92 -16.63 -4.10
N CYS A 203 31.95 -17.39 -3.55
CA CYS A 203 32.24 -18.49 -2.62
C CYS A 203 33.01 -19.65 -3.27
N VAL A 204 32.77 -19.93 -4.57
CA VAL A 204 33.44 -21.00 -5.29
C VAL A 204 34.86 -20.57 -5.79
N LEU A 205 35.00 -19.30 -6.18
CA LEU A 205 36.28 -18.79 -6.70
C LEU A 205 37.31 -18.43 -5.62
N VAL A 206 36.90 -18.24 -4.37
CA VAL A 206 37.74 -17.93 -3.22
C VAL A 206 38.27 -19.17 -2.49
N ARG A 207 37.84 -20.37 -2.91
CA ARG A 207 38.36 -21.65 -2.48
C ARG A 207 39.47 -22.08 -3.44
#